data_3cf768c102ef90530e85486ce91e67a8
#
_entry.id   3cf768c102ef90530e85486ce91e67a8
#
_cell.length_a   1.000
_cell.length_b   1.000
_cell.length_c   1.000
_cell.angle_alpha   90.00
_cell.angle_beta   90.00
_cell.angle_gamma   90.00
#
_symmetry.space_group_name_H-M   'P 1'
#
loop_
_entity.id
_entity.type
_entity.pdbx_description
1 polymer ?
#
loop_
_entity_poly.entity_id
_entity_poly.type
_entity_poly.pdbx_seq_one_letter_code
_entity_poly.pdbx_strand_id
1 'polypeptide(L)'
;MTTASGYSAQETVERALAAARSDDCVVIAEETSGANLRWAGNTLTTNGVSASRQLTVIAINRHGHGPKDASAGVVSRAGVRPDQIEDVVRQAERAAAEATPAEDADELAGPEQPGSFGSRNKETGEIAGPGQAGSFGMGNKETGGIAGRDQAGSFDLKNRDEPGWDSPPSRTEIGVLRDFAATLGETLRAAQAAGRKLYGFAEHELTSTFLGTSSGVRQRHDQPTGRVELNAKSADLERSAWAGAATRDFTDVDVAGLAAGLAERLDWAKRTISLPAGRYETLLPPTAVSDLLTYLYWSAGAKEAAEGRTVFSKPGGGTRIGERLSAQPVTLSSDPRAPGLACAPFVIAHASGPDSSVFDNGLPLSATSWISEGSLAALISSRHSAEVAGLPVTPAIDNLTFATSAAAPPALEDMIASTGRALLLTCLWYIREVDPQTLLLTGLTRDGVYLVEDGEVVGAVNNFRFNESPVGMLGRLVEVGATVPTLPREWGDYFNRAAMPPVRVEGFNMSSVSQAS
;
A
#
# COMPACT_ATOMS: atom_id res chain seq x y z
N MET A 1 -11.61 -20.53 -25.18
CA MET A 1 -12.08 -21.42 -24.08
C MET A 1 -13.54 -21.11 -23.87
N THR A 2 -14.41 -22.11 -24.06
CA THR A 2 -15.84 -22.02 -23.88
C THR A 2 -16.15 -21.66 -22.43
N THR A 3 -16.82 -20.54 -22.22
CA THR A 3 -17.36 -20.14 -20.91
C THR A 3 -18.32 -21.23 -20.44
N ALA A 4 -17.90 -22.02 -19.46
CA ALA A 4 -18.86 -22.80 -18.71
C ALA A 4 -19.92 -21.81 -18.19
N SER A 5 -21.21 -22.10 -18.41
CA SER A 5 -22.34 -21.28 -18.00
C SER A 5 -22.36 -21.20 -16.47
N GLY A 6 -21.61 -20.27 -15.90
CA GLY A 6 -21.56 -19.95 -14.49
C GLY A 6 -22.25 -18.63 -14.25
N TYR A 7 -22.79 -18.42 -13.06
CA TYR A 7 -23.27 -17.11 -12.65
C TYR A 7 -22.15 -16.07 -12.68
N SER A 8 -22.50 -14.81 -12.95
CA SER A 8 -21.61 -13.67 -12.72
C SER A 8 -21.31 -13.53 -11.21
N ALA A 9 -20.26 -12.77 -10.86
CA ALA A 9 -19.96 -12.49 -9.46
C ALA A 9 -21.15 -11.84 -8.73
N GLN A 10 -21.81 -10.89 -9.40
CA GLN A 10 -23.04 -10.26 -8.92
C GLN A 10 -24.16 -11.28 -8.65
N GLU A 11 -24.49 -12.14 -9.65
CA GLU A 11 -25.52 -13.18 -9.48
C GLU A 11 -25.15 -14.15 -8.36
N THR A 12 -23.85 -14.42 -8.17
CA THR A 12 -23.33 -15.25 -7.08
C THR A 12 -23.62 -14.60 -5.73
N VAL A 13 -23.38 -13.29 -5.59
CA VAL A 13 -23.70 -12.53 -4.37
C VAL A 13 -25.20 -12.56 -4.08
N GLU A 14 -26.05 -12.25 -5.07
CA GLU A 14 -27.50 -12.21 -4.87
C GLU A 14 -28.08 -13.59 -4.49
N ARG A 15 -27.57 -14.65 -5.12
CA ARG A 15 -28.02 -16.02 -4.77
C ARG A 15 -27.56 -16.46 -3.38
N ALA A 16 -26.33 -16.12 -2.99
CA ALA A 16 -25.83 -16.42 -1.66
C ALA A 16 -26.65 -15.69 -0.59
N LEU A 17 -26.92 -14.39 -0.80
CA LEU A 17 -27.79 -13.61 0.10
C LEU A 17 -29.21 -14.17 0.16
N ALA A 18 -29.82 -14.52 -0.98
CA ALA A 18 -31.18 -15.11 -1.02
C ALA A 18 -31.23 -16.49 -0.36
N ALA A 19 -30.12 -17.23 -0.34
CA ALA A 19 -30.04 -18.52 0.33
C ALA A 19 -29.82 -18.42 1.84
N ALA A 20 -29.28 -17.30 2.34
CA ALA A 20 -28.97 -17.13 3.76
C ALA A 20 -30.20 -17.17 4.66
N ARG A 21 -30.04 -17.82 5.83
CA ARG A 21 -31.08 -17.99 6.89
C ARG A 21 -30.60 -17.41 8.22
N SER A 22 -29.32 -17.00 8.31
CA SER A 22 -28.77 -16.26 9.45
C SER A 22 -29.48 -14.91 9.60
N ASP A 23 -29.40 -14.29 10.77
CA ASP A 23 -30.01 -12.98 11.04
C ASP A 23 -29.47 -11.90 10.11
N ASP A 24 -28.13 -11.93 9.90
CA ASP A 24 -27.43 -11.09 8.91
C ASP A 24 -26.47 -11.91 8.07
N CYS A 25 -26.13 -11.36 6.89
CA CYS A 25 -25.20 -12.00 5.97
C CYS A 25 -24.41 -10.95 5.19
N VAL A 26 -23.10 -11.18 5.04
CA VAL A 26 -22.23 -10.45 4.11
C VAL A 26 -21.69 -11.44 3.09
N VAL A 27 -21.70 -11.07 1.83
CA VAL A 27 -21.16 -11.88 0.74
C VAL A 27 -20.18 -11.06 -0.07
N ILE A 28 -18.98 -11.60 -0.28
CA ILE A 28 -17.94 -11.00 -1.11
C ILE A 28 -17.62 -12.00 -2.22
N ALA A 29 -17.83 -11.59 -3.47
CA ALA A 29 -17.45 -12.37 -4.65
C ALA A 29 -16.38 -11.63 -5.44
N GLU A 30 -15.27 -12.30 -5.73
CA GLU A 30 -14.14 -11.73 -6.45
C GLU A 30 -13.87 -12.53 -7.71
N GLU A 31 -13.66 -11.81 -8.81
CA GLU A 31 -13.13 -12.35 -10.06
C GLU A 31 -11.80 -11.67 -10.36
N THR A 32 -10.73 -12.46 -10.38
CA THR A 32 -9.39 -11.99 -10.73
C THR A 32 -8.97 -12.53 -12.08
N SER A 33 -8.47 -11.68 -12.93
CA SER A 33 -7.78 -12.04 -14.18
C SER A 33 -6.36 -11.52 -14.14
N GLY A 34 -5.41 -12.27 -14.70
CA GLY A 34 -3.99 -11.91 -14.69
C GLY A 34 -3.32 -12.14 -16.04
N ALA A 35 -2.31 -11.33 -16.32
CA ALA A 35 -1.39 -11.47 -17.45
C ALA A 35 0.04 -11.30 -16.97
N ASN A 36 0.97 -12.14 -17.40
CA ASN A 36 2.36 -12.05 -16.98
C ASN A 36 3.35 -12.34 -18.11
N LEU A 37 4.55 -11.81 -17.94
CA LEU A 37 5.73 -12.04 -18.75
C LEU A 37 6.92 -12.29 -17.83
N ARG A 38 7.78 -13.27 -18.16
CA ARG A 38 9.02 -13.54 -17.45
C ARG A 38 10.19 -13.67 -18.41
N TRP A 39 11.37 -13.25 -17.97
CA TRP A 39 12.61 -13.36 -18.73
C TRP A 39 13.78 -13.75 -17.83
N ALA A 40 14.74 -14.44 -18.42
CA ALA A 40 15.96 -14.85 -17.75
C ALA A 40 17.13 -14.81 -18.73
N GLY A 41 18.24 -14.16 -18.34
CA GLY A 41 19.44 -14.08 -19.16
C GLY A 41 19.19 -13.44 -20.54
N ASN A 42 18.37 -12.38 -20.59
CA ASN A 42 17.98 -11.65 -21.81
C ASN A 42 17.04 -12.41 -22.77
N THR A 43 16.39 -13.48 -22.32
CA THR A 43 15.46 -14.28 -23.12
C THR A 43 14.11 -14.36 -22.43
N LEU A 44 13.03 -14.15 -23.17
CA LEU A 44 11.68 -14.41 -22.68
C LEU A 44 11.53 -15.91 -22.40
N THR A 45 11.08 -16.26 -21.21
CA THR A 45 10.96 -17.65 -20.76
C THR A 45 9.51 -18.13 -20.72
N THR A 46 8.61 -17.29 -20.19
CA THR A 46 7.19 -17.61 -20.07
C THR A 46 6.34 -16.36 -20.26
N ASN A 47 5.15 -16.57 -20.78
CA ASN A 47 4.05 -15.65 -20.73
C ASN A 47 2.78 -16.44 -20.39
N GLY A 48 1.80 -15.79 -19.82
CA GLY A 48 0.57 -16.48 -19.46
C GLY A 48 -0.55 -15.54 -19.10
N VAL A 49 -1.74 -16.14 -19.05
CA VAL A 49 -2.93 -15.53 -18.48
C VAL A 49 -3.50 -16.45 -17.42
N SER A 50 -4.09 -15.86 -16.39
CA SER A 50 -4.76 -16.57 -15.31
C SER A 50 -6.16 -16.01 -15.11
N ALA A 51 -7.05 -16.82 -14.53
CA ALA A 51 -8.33 -16.38 -14.05
C ALA A 51 -8.70 -17.18 -12.81
N SER A 52 -9.20 -16.52 -11.80
CA SER A 52 -9.69 -17.15 -10.57
C SER A 52 -10.97 -16.49 -10.11
N ARG A 53 -11.72 -17.20 -9.26
CA ARG A 53 -12.93 -16.73 -8.58
C ARG A 53 -12.87 -17.14 -7.14
N GLN A 54 -13.27 -16.25 -6.26
CA GLN A 54 -13.40 -16.51 -4.82
C GLN A 54 -14.77 -16.04 -4.36
N LEU A 55 -15.37 -16.83 -3.47
CA LEU A 55 -16.59 -16.50 -2.76
C LEU A 55 -16.32 -16.57 -1.26
N THR A 56 -16.55 -15.46 -0.56
CA THR A 56 -16.57 -15.41 0.90
C THR A 56 -17.99 -15.13 1.37
N VAL A 57 -18.49 -15.97 2.26
CA VAL A 57 -19.78 -15.81 2.92
C VAL A 57 -19.54 -15.66 4.42
N ILE A 58 -20.10 -14.62 5.00
CA ILE A 58 -20.06 -14.31 6.42
C ILE A 58 -21.50 -14.35 6.92
N ALA A 59 -21.85 -15.40 7.67
CA ALA A 59 -23.14 -15.54 8.33
C ALA A 59 -23.04 -14.99 9.75
N ILE A 60 -24.07 -14.26 10.19
CA ILE A 60 -24.10 -13.61 11.50
C ILE A 60 -25.39 -14.01 12.21
N ASN A 61 -25.26 -14.52 13.43
CA ASN A 61 -26.36 -14.85 14.31
C ASN A 61 -26.41 -13.86 15.47
N ARG A 62 -27.59 -13.25 15.70
CA ARG A 62 -27.85 -12.31 16.80
C ARG A 62 -28.40 -13.06 18.01
N HIS A 63 -27.88 -12.76 19.20
CA HIS A 63 -28.27 -13.47 20.44
C HIS A 63 -29.31 -12.69 21.30
N GLY A 64 -29.83 -11.58 20.78
CA GLY A 64 -30.98 -10.85 21.35
C GLY A 64 -30.67 -9.76 22.36
N HIS A 65 -29.41 -9.51 22.70
CA HIS A 65 -28.98 -8.44 23.64
C HIS A 65 -28.48 -7.15 22.95
N GLY A 66 -28.84 -6.95 21.70
CA GLY A 66 -28.46 -5.78 20.91
C GLY A 66 -27.41 -6.07 19.82
N PRO A 67 -26.98 -5.04 19.08
CA PRO A 67 -26.10 -5.23 17.92
C PRO A 67 -24.72 -5.79 18.27
N LYS A 68 -24.26 -5.61 19.49
CA LYS A 68 -22.96 -6.09 19.97
C LYS A 68 -23.00 -7.51 20.54
N ASP A 69 -24.15 -8.20 20.45
CA ASP A 69 -24.28 -9.59 20.88
C ASP A 69 -24.58 -10.47 19.66
N ALA A 70 -23.52 -10.80 18.95
CA ALA A 70 -23.61 -11.64 17.74
C ALA A 70 -22.40 -12.54 17.60
N SER A 71 -22.58 -13.68 16.94
CA SER A 71 -21.51 -14.54 16.45
C SER A 71 -21.43 -14.48 14.93
N ALA A 72 -20.22 -14.60 14.39
CA ALA A 72 -19.97 -14.61 12.95
C ALA A 72 -19.25 -15.90 12.53
N GLY A 73 -19.72 -16.50 11.42
CA GLY A 73 -19.07 -17.63 10.78
C GLY A 73 -18.64 -17.28 9.37
N VAL A 74 -17.36 -17.46 9.07
CA VAL A 74 -16.76 -17.08 7.80
C VAL A 74 -16.34 -18.32 7.02
N VAL A 75 -16.74 -18.41 5.75
CA VAL A 75 -16.28 -19.43 4.81
C VAL A 75 -15.85 -18.79 3.50
N SER A 76 -14.59 -18.97 3.13
CA SER A 76 -14.03 -18.55 1.84
C SER A 76 -13.69 -19.75 0.99
N ARG A 77 -14.10 -19.75 -0.29
CA ARG A 77 -13.82 -20.82 -1.25
C ARG A 77 -13.48 -20.30 -2.63
N ALA A 78 -12.43 -20.86 -3.21
CA ALA A 78 -12.08 -20.63 -4.61
C ALA A 78 -12.86 -21.57 -5.55
N GLY A 79 -13.16 -21.09 -6.76
CA GLY A 79 -13.72 -21.89 -7.85
C GLY A 79 -15.12 -22.45 -7.60
N VAL A 80 -15.95 -21.78 -6.79
CA VAL A 80 -17.31 -22.21 -6.43
C VAL A 80 -18.18 -22.26 -7.68
N ARG A 81 -18.80 -23.42 -7.92
CA ARG A 81 -19.80 -23.60 -8.98
C ARG A 81 -21.19 -23.15 -8.52
N PRO A 82 -22.10 -22.82 -9.46
CA PRO A 82 -23.47 -22.40 -9.15
C PRO A 82 -24.24 -23.33 -8.21
N ASP A 83 -24.04 -24.64 -8.36
CA ASP A 83 -24.67 -25.69 -7.54
C ASP A 83 -24.09 -25.81 -6.13
N GLN A 84 -22.97 -25.16 -5.85
CA GLN A 84 -22.25 -25.20 -4.57
C GLN A 84 -22.47 -23.96 -3.69
N ILE A 85 -23.10 -22.90 -4.21
CA ILE A 85 -23.26 -21.63 -3.48
C ILE A 85 -24.02 -21.85 -2.17
N GLU A 86 -25.13 -22.58 -2.21
CA GLU A 86 -25.94 -22.88 -1.02
C GLU A 86 -25.13 -23.65 0.02
N ASP A 87 -24.28 -24.59 -0.40
CA ASP A 87 -23.41 -25.34 0.51
C ASP A 87 -22.42 -24.45 1.25
N VAL A 88 -21.85 -23.45 0.56
CA VAL A 88 -20.96 -22.45 1.18
C VAL A 88 -21.73 -21.65 2.23
N VAL A 89 -22.94 -21.18 1.90
CA VAL A 89 -23.82 -20.47 2.83
C VAL A 89 -24.12 -21.32 4.06
N ARG A 90 -24.56 -22.60 3.87
CA ARG A 90 -24.85 -23.51 5.00
C ARG A 90 -23.62 -23.78 5.87
N GLN A 91 -22.42 -23.77 5.30
CA GLN A 91 -21.18 -23.92 6.06
C GLN A 91 -20.89 -22.69 6.91
N ALA A 92 -21.06 -21.48 6.35
CA ALA A 92 -20.90 -20.23 7.08
C ALA A 92 -21.92 -20.14 8.24
N GLU A 93 -23.18 -20.52 8.01
CA GLU A 93 -24.23 -20.57 9.05
C GLU A 93 -23.89 -21.56 10.17
N ARG A 94 -23.37 -22.76 9.85
CA ARG A 94 -22.90 -23.70 10.88
C ARG A 94 -21.72 -23.12 11.66
N ALA A 95 -20.77 -22.51 10.98
CA ALA A 95 -19.63 -21.87 11.64
C ALA A 95 -20.10 -20.74 12.59
N ALA A 96 -21.09 -19.93 12.18
CA ALA A 96 -21.68 -18.90 13.04
C ALA A 96 -22.41 -19.48 14.26
N ALA A 97 -23.10 -20.61 14.09
CA ALA A 97 -23.82 -21.27 15.18
C ALA A 97 -22.86 -21.93 16.21
N GLU A 98 -21.69 -22.34 15.78
CA GLU A 98 -20.66 -22.95 16.64
C GLU A 98 -19.68 -21.90 17.24
N ALA A 99 -19.68 -20.67 16.71
CA ALA A 99 -18.79 -19.61 17.18
C ALA A 99 -19.27 -18.99 18.49
N THR A 100 -18.33 -18.54 19.31
CA THR A 100 -18.61 -17.68 20.47
C THR A 100 -19.02 -16.28 20.01
N PRO A 101 -19.71 -15.50 20.88
CA PRO A 101 -19.97 -14.10 20.57
C PRO A 101 -18.70 -13.35 20.18
N ALA A 102 -18.75 -12.58 19.11
CA ALA A 102 -17.63 -11.84 18.59
C ALA A 102 -17.41 -10.54 19.37
N GLU A 103 -16.18 -10.27 19.77
CA GLU A 103 -15.84 -9.02 20.50
C GLU A 103 -16.12 -7.78 19.64
N ASP A 104 -15.96 -7.89 18.33
CA ASP A 104 -16.14 -6.83 17.34
C ASP A 104 -17.55 -6.76 16.75
N ALA A 105 -18.52 -7.49 17.33
CA ALA A 105 -19.91 -7.51 16.89
C ALA A 105 -20.50 -6.09 16.85
N ASP A 106 -21.17 -5.77 15.75
CA ASP A 106 -21.82 -4.48 15.53
C ASP A 106 -22.94 -4.62 14.46
N GLU A 107 -23.70 -3.56 14.22
CA GLU A 107 -24.65 -3.51 13.11
C GLU A 107 -23.90 -3.49 11.75
N LEU A 108 -24.46 -4.14 10.74
CA LEU A 108 -23.94 -4.01 9.38
C LEU A 108 -24.18 -2.59 8.84
N ALA A 109 -23.27 -2.12 7.98
CA ALA A 109 -23.46 -0.87 7.26
C ALA A 109 -24.80 -0.87 6.51
N GLY A 110 -25.55 0.22 6.57
CA GLY A 110 -26.76 0.44 5.78
C GLY A 110 -26.45 1.07 4.42
N PRO A 111 -27.39 0.97 3.44
CA PRO A 111 -27.18 1.50 2.08
C PRO A 111 -27.06 3.03 2.00
N GLU A 112 -27.43 3.77 3.03
CA GLU A 112 -27.54 5.24 3.03
C GLU A 112 -26.58 5.94 4.00
N GLN A 113 -25.44 5.34 4.38
CA GLN A 113 -24.46 6.05 5.19
C GLN A 113 -23.49 6.85 4.28
N PRO A 114 -23.78 8.14 3.98
CA PRO A 114 -22.76 9.02 3.40
C PRO A 114 -21.67 9.21 4.45
N GLY A 115 -20.40 9.06 4.06
CA GLY A 115 -19.26 9.13 4.96
C GLY A 115 -19.23 10.39 5.81
N SER A 116 -19.59 10.27 7.08
CA SER A 116 -19.20 11.17 8.14
C SER A 116 -18.99 10.37 9.42
N PHE A 117 -17.77 9.92 9.65
CA PHE A 117 -17.33 9.58 10.99
C PHE A 117 -17.06 10.88 11.77
N GLY A 118 -18.14 11.62 12.11
CA GLY A 118 -18.08 12.68 13.08
C GLY A 118 -18.28 12.07 14.47
N SER A 119 -17.37 12.33 15.39
CA SER A 119 -17.53 11.97 16.79
C SER A 119 -18.86 12.50 17.31
N ARG A 120 -19.80 11.62 17.68
CA ARG A 120 -20.96 12.01 18.47
C ARG A 120 -20.48 12.43 19.85
N ASN A 121 -20.49 13.72 20.11
CA ASN A 121 -20.37 14.23 21.48
C ASN A 121 -21.56 13.71 22.28
N LYS A 122 -21.32 12.87 23.28
CA LYS A 122 -22.35 12.26 24.13
C LYS A 122 -23.18 13.28 24.94
N GLU A 123 -22.80 14.56 24.97
CA GLU A 123 -23.46 15.58 25.79
C GLU A 123 -24.46 16.50 25.06
N THR A 124 -24.41 16.63 23.74
CA THR A 124 -25.28 17.60 23.03
C THR A 124 -26.07 17.07 21.85
N GLY A 125 -25.81 15.86 21.35
CA GLY A 125 -26.54 15.31 20.21
C GLY A 125 -26.30 16.02 18.87
N GLU A 126 -25.40 17.01 18.80
CA GLU A 126 -25.07 17.76 17.60
C GLU A 126 -23.82 17.22 16.90
N ILE A 127 -23.90 17.10 15.59
CA ILE A 127 -22.79 16.71 14.72
C ILE A 127 -21.92 17.94 14.49
N ALA A 128 -20.68 17.94 14.98
CA ALA A 128 -19.70 18.97 14.66
C ALA A 128 -19.28 18.82 13.18
N GLY A 129 -19.74 19.72 12.33
CA GLY A 129 -19.27 19.87 10.96
C GLY A 129 -17.81 20.39 10.90
N PRO A 130 -17.08 20.21 9.78
CA PRO A 130 -15.73 20.71 9.64
C PRO A 130 -15.70 22.23 9.79
N GLY A 131 -14.88 22.72 10.72
CA GLY A 131 -14.79 24.14 11.05
C GLY A 131 -14.42 24.99 9.84
N GLN A 132 -15.23 25.97 9.57
CA GLN A 132 -14.92 27.06 8.63
C GLN A 132 -13.73 27.85 9.16
N ALA A 133 -12.64 27.90 8.37
CA ALA A 133 -11.54 28.81 8.61
C ALA A 133 -12.05 30.26 8.46
N GLY A 134 -11.91 31.05 9.53
CA GLY A 134 -12.35 32.43 9.58
C GLY A 134 -11.65 33.31 8.54
N SER A 135 -12.44 34.02 7.78
CA SER A 135 -12.02 35.09 6.86
C SER A 135 -11.51 36.29 7.67
N PHE A 136 -10.22 36.60 7.60
CA PHE A 136 -9.71 37.92 7.93
C PHE A 136 -9.70 38.77 6.65
N GLY A 137 -10.61 39.72 6.57
CA GLY A 137 -10.62 40.76 5.55
C GLY A 137 -9.56 41.82 5.83
N MET A 138 -8.79 42.20 4.82
CA MET A 138 -8.17 43.51 4.72
C MET A 138 -8.06 43.96 3.25
N GLY A 139 -8.73 45.02 2.97
CA GLY A 139 -8.39 46.24 2.24
C GLY A 139 -7.78 46.14 0.85
N ASN A 140 -8.59 46.56 -0.12
CA ASN A 140 -8.20 46.99 -1.46
C ASN A 140 -6.99 47.94 -1.50
N LYS A 141 -6.06 47.71 -2.45
CA LYS A 141 -5.47 48.77 -3.28
C LYS A 141 -5.12 48.21 -4.67
N GLU A 142 -5.74 48.85 -5.66
CA GLU A 142 -5.43 48.72 -7.10
C GLU A 142 -4.02 49.19 -7.41
N THR A 143 -3.32 48.49 -8.31
CA THR A 143 -2.66 49.09 -9.51
C THR A 143 -1.97 48.02 -10.36
N GLY A 144 -2.20 48.12 -11.68
CA GLY A 144 -1.18 47.85 -12.73
C GLY A 144 -1.14 46.44 -13.29
N GLY A 145 -1.83 46.18 -14.41
CA GLY A 145 -1.76 44.97 -15.17
C GLY A 145 -0.44 44.74 -15.92
N ILE A 146 -0.06 43.48 -16.08
CA ILE A 146 0.66 42.94 -17.27
C ILE A 146 0.07 41.56 -17.52
N ALA A 147 -0.37 41.35 -18.77
CA ALA A 147 -0.90 40.07 -19.25
C ALA A 147 0.21 39.00 -19.35
N GLY A 148 0.01 37.86 -18.73
CA GLY A 148 0.86 36.67 -18.85
C GLY A 148 0.00 35.42 -18.64
N ARG A 149 -0.22 34.70 -19.70
CA ARG A 149 -1.00 33.50 -19.96
C ARG A 149 -1.16 32.56 -18.76
N ASP A 150 -2.38 32.55 -18.21
CA ASP A 150 -2.93 31.44 -17.46
C ASP A 150 -3.19 30.26 -18.43
N GLN A 151 -2.42 29.22 -18.31
CA GLN A 151 -2.82 27.86 -18.71
C GLN A 151 -2.66 26.95 -17.50
N ALA A 152 -3.39 27.24 -16.44
CA ALA A 152 -3.83 26.20 -15.52
C ALA A 152 -5.01 25.49 -16.21
N GLY A 153 -4.69 24.47 -17.00
CA GLY A 153 -5.71 23.55 -17.48
C GLY A 153 -6.38 22.93 -16.27
N SER A 154 -7.62 23.31 -16.00
CA SER A 154 -8.51 22.55 -15.15
C SER A 154 -8.67 21.19 -15.83
N PHE A 155 -7.97 20.18 -15.34
CA PHE A 155 -8.29 18.80 -15.63
C PHE A 155 -9.63 18.53 -14.94
N ASP A 156 -10.70 18.78 -15.68
CA ASP A 156 -12.03 18.29 -15.38
C ASP A 156 -11.98 16.76 -15.53
N LEU A 157 -11.55 16.09 -14.46
CA LEU A 157 -11.71 14.64 -14.28
C LEU A 157 -13.20 14.39 -14.07
N LYS A 158 -13.99 14.54 -15.14
CA LYS A 158 -15.27 13.87 -15.22
C LYS A 158 -15.01 12.41 -14.92
N ASN A 159 -15.58 11.94 -13.81
CA ASN A 159 -15.70 10.53 -13.46
C ASN A 159 -15.85 9.72 -14.74
N ARG A 160 -14.83 8.95 -15.13
CA ARG A 160 -15.09 7.78 -15.95
C ARG A 160 -16.01 6.95 -15.08
N ASP A 161 -17.23 6.73 -15.56
CA ASP A 161 -18.25 5.97 -14.88
C ASP A 161 -17.63 4.71 -14.31
N GLU A 162 -17.49 4.64 -12.97
CA GLU A 162 -17.13 3.38 -12.33
C GLU A 162 -18.21 2.39 -12.75
N PRO A 163 -17.83 1.17 -13.17
CA PRO A 163 -18.81 0.21 -13.65
C PRO A 163 -19.85 -0.04 -12.56
N GLY A 164 -21.13 0.12 -12.89
CA GLY A 164 -22.22 -0.11 -11.94
C GLY A 164 -22.29 -1.57 -11.48
N TRP A 165 -23.08 -1.78 -10.43
CA TRP A 165 -23.32 -3.13 -9.88
C TRP A 165 -23.68 -4.18 -10.95
N ASP A 166 -24.48 -3.80 -11.94
CA ASP A 166 -24.99 -4.69 -12.99
C ASP A 166 -24.03 -4.91 -14.16
N SER A 167 -22.89 -4.23 -14.16
CA SER A 167 -21.90 -4.39 -15.22
C SER A 167 -21.10 -5.69 -15.04
N PRO A 168 -20.70 -6.38 -16.12
CA PRO A 168 -19.86 -7.56 -16.02
C PRO A 168 -18.51 -7.22 -15.37
N PRO A 169 -17.86 -8.18 -14.68
CA PRO A 169 -16.52 -7.99 -14.12
C PRO A 169 -15.53 -7.52 -15.18
N SER A 170 -14.72 -6.54 -14.82
CA SER A 170 -13.62 -6.09 -15.67
C SER A 170 -12.52 -7.16 -15.73
N ARG A 171 -11.77 -7.21 -16.83
CA ARG A 171 -10.73 -8.24 -17.02
C ARG A 171 -9.51 -7.66 -17.70
N THR A 172 -8.35 -8.19 -17.32
CA THR A 172 -7.11 -7.96 -18.05
C THR A 172 -6.83 -9.14 -19.00
N GLU A 173 -6.10 -8.83 -20.06
CA GLU A 173 -5.64 -9.79 -21.05
C GLU A 173 -4.17 -9.52 -21.35
N ILE A 174 -3.50 -10.46 -22.03
CA ILE A 174 -2.07 -10.34 -22.39
C ILE A 174 -1.77 -9.06 -23.20
N GLY A 175 -2.79 -8.49 -23.86
CA GLY A 175 -2.69 -7.25 -24.61
C GLY A 175 -2.26 -6.03 -23.79
N VAL A 176 -2.48 -6.03 -22.47
CA VAL A 176 -2.03 -4.96 -21.56
C VAL A 176 -0.51 -4.80 -21.58
N LEU A 177 0.22 -5.88 -21.84
CA LEU A 177 1.69 -5.91 -21.87
C LEU A 177 2.28 -5.68 -23.26
N ARG A 178 1.47 -5.37 -24.31
CA ARG A 178 1.93 -5.32 -25.70
C ARG A 178 3.09 -4.35 -25.93
N ASP A 179 2.89 -3.08 -25.57
CA ASP A 179 3.86 -2.03 -25.84
C ASP A 179 5.08 -2.15 -24.92
N PHE A 180 4.85 -2.50 -23.66
CA PHE A 180 5.90 -2.86 -22.73
C PHE A 180 6.77 -4.02 -23.26
N ALA A 181 6.18 -5.09 -23.79
CA ALA A 181 6.90 -6.25 -24.31
C ALA A 181 7.77 -5.90 -25.52
N ALA A 182 7.31 -4.99 -26.38
CA ALA A 182 8.09 -4.51 -27.52
C ALA A 182 9.36 -3.79 -27.06
N THR A 183 9.22 -2.80 -26.15
CA THR A 183 10.34 -2.05 -25.56
C THR A 183 11.26 -2.96 -24.73
N LEU A 184 10.70 -3.91 -23.97
CA LEU A 184 11.48 -4.91 -23.25
C LEU A 184 12.36 -5.72 -24.19
N GLY A 185 11.83 -6.18 -25.34
CA GLY A 185 12.59 -6.94 -26.33
C GLY A 185 13.80 -6.16 -26.88
N GLU A 186 13.67 -4.85 -27.08
CA GLU A 186 14.79 -3.97 -27.47
C GLU A 186 15.79 -3.81 -26.33
N THR A 187 15.31 -3.60 -25.11
CA THR A 187 16.12 -3.47 -23.90
C THR A 187 16.95 -4.73 -23.62
N LEU A 188 16.36 -5.93 -23.76
CA LEU A 188 17.07 -7.21 -23.59
C LEU A 188 18.19 -7.37 -24.61
N ARG A 189 17.95 -7.01 -25.90
CA ARG A 189 18.98 -7.04 -26.96
C ARG A 189 20.12 -6.06 -26.68
N ALA A 190 19.80 -4.84 -26.25
CA ALA A 190 20.80 -3.84 -25.89
C ALA A 190 21.65 -4.28 -24.67
N ALA A 191 21.05 -4.86 -23.65
CA ALA A 191 21.75 -5.42 -22.50
C ALA A 191 22.68 -6.55 -22.90
N GLN A 192 22.24 -7.45 -23.78
CA GLN A 192 23.06 -8.56 -24.30
C GLN A 192 24.27 -8.05 -25.08
N ALA A 193 24.07 -7.07 -25.96
CA ALA A 193 25.17 -6.45 -26.73
C ALA A 193 26.20 -5.76 -25.83
N ALA A 194 25.75 -5.22 -24.68
CA ALA A 194 26.61 -4.61 -23.67
C ALA A 194 27.21 -5.61 -22.66
N GLY A 195 27.05 -6.92 -22.86
CA GLY A 195 27.56 -7.96 -21.97
C GLY A 195 26.87 -8.02 -20.60
N ARG A 196 25.65 -7.51 -20.47
CA ARG A 196 24.85 -7.57 -19.24
C ARG A 196 23.73 -8.61 -19.38
N LYS A 197 23.31 -9.21 -18.27
CA LYS A 197 22.19 -10.15 -18.22
C LYS A 197 21.05 -9.59 -17.41
N LEU A 198 19.87 -9.50 -18.01
CA LEU A 198 18.63 -9.07 -17.36
C LEU A 198 17.76 -10.28 -17.01
N TYR A 199 17.24 -10.26 -15.80
CA TYR A 199 16.26 -11.20 -15.27
C TYR A 199 15.06 -10.40 -14.74
N GLY A 200 13.90 -10.99 -14.73
CA GLY A 200 12.75 -10.32 -14.13
C GLY A 200 11.42 -10.84 -14.60
N PHE A 201 10.41 -10.11 -14.23
CA PHE A 201 9.03 -10.37 -14.61
C PHE A 201 8.22 -9.06 -14.68
N ALA A 202 7.15 -9.12 -15.43
CA ALA A 202 6.07 -8.14 -15.43
C ALA A 202 4.76 -8.89 -15.24
N GLU A 203 3.88 -8.38 -14.39
CA GLU A 203 2.56 -8.93 -14.17
C GLU A 203 1.53 -7.83 -14.02
N HIS A 204 0.33 -8.13 -14.50
CA HIS A 204 -0.84 -7.29 -14.34
C HIS A 204 -2.00 -8.15 -13.90
N GLU A 205 -2.67 -7.73 -12.84
CA GLU A 205 -3.89 -8.33 -12.36
C GLU A 205 -5.02 -7.30 -12.35
N LEU A 206 -6.23 -7.78 -12.59
CA LEU A 206 -7.44 -7.00 -12.37
C LEU A 206 -8.42 -7.85 -11.56
N THR A 207 -8.72 -7.37 -10.36
CA THR A 207 -9.70 -7.99 -9.47
C THR A 207 -10.96 -7.14 -9.42
N SER A 208 -12.09 -7.74 -9.81
CA SER A 208 -13.43 -7.16 -9.61
C SER A 208 -14.04 -7.74 -8.35
N THR A 209 -14.24 -6.91 -7.34
CA THR A 209 -14.87 -7.28 -6.07
C THR A 209 -16.31 -6.78 -6.03
N PHE A 210 -17.24 -7.68 -5.71
CA PHE A 210 -18.64 -7.42 -5.49
C PHE A 210 -18.98 -7.75 -4.03
N LEU A 211 -19.40 -6.74 -3.28
CA LEU A 211 -19.78 -6.86 -1.88
C LEU A 211 -21.29 -6.60 -1.72
N GLY A 212 -22.00 -7.58 -1.16
CA GLY A 212 -23.41 -7.45 -0.84
C GLY A 212 -23.70 -7.83 0.61
N THR A 213 -24.65 -7.14 1.25
CA THR A 213 -25.09 -7.43 2.63
C THR A 213 -26.60 -7.64 2.70
N SER A 214 -27.08 -8.33 3.75
CA SER A 214 -28.49 -8.46 4.07
C SER A 214 -29.14 -7.12 4.43
N SER A 215 -28.35 -6.15 4.91
CA SER A 215 -28.80 -4.77 5.18
C SER A 215 -29.02 -3.93 3.91
N GLY A 216 -28.73 -4.48 2.72
CA GLY A 216 -29.01 -3.83 1.44
C GLY A 216 -27.82 -3.14 0.77
N VAL A 217 -26.62 -3.16 1.36
CA VAL A 217 -25.40 -2.64 0.69
C VAL A 217 -25.11 -3.46 -0.56
N ARG A 218 -24.80 -2.76 -1.66
CA ARG A 218 -24.34 -3.32 -2.93
C ARG A 218 -23.23 -2.44 -3.46
N GLN A 219 -22.00 -2.92 -3.32
CA GLN A 219 -20.79 -2.17 -3.72
C GLN A 219 -19.93 -3.00 -4.63
N ARG A 220 -19.27 -2.33 -5.56
CA ARG A 220 -18.32 -2.91 -6.50
C ARG A 220 -17.08 -2.07 -6.57
N HIS A 221 -15.94 -2.74 -6.73
CA HIS A 221 -14.66 -2.11 -7.03
C HIS A 221 -13.86 -2.96 -8.01
N ASP A 222 -13.28 -2.33 -9.01
CA ASP A 222 -12.36 -2.94 -9.97
C ASP A 222 -10.95 -2.43 -9.70
N GLN A 223 -10.07 -3.32 -9.21
CA GLN A 223 -8.70 -2.98 -8.84
C GLN A 223 -7.71 -3.49 -9.88
N PRO A 224 -7.22 -2.63 -10.79
CA PRO A 224 -6.04 -2.96 -11.61
C PRO A 224 -4.77 -2.81 -10.76
N THR A 225 -3.89 -3.80 -10.90
CA THR A 225 -2.61 -3.86 -10.17
C THR A 225 -1.56 -4.41 -11.11
N GLY A 226 -0.50 -3.67 -11.33
CA GLY A 226 0.62 -4.10 -12.16
C GLY A 226 1.95 -3.80 -11.49
N ARG A 227 2.95 -4.60 -11.83
CA ARG A 227 4.34 -4.35 -11.44
C ARG A 227 5.33 -4.96 -12.41
N VAL A 228 6.50 -4.39 -12.43
CA VAL A 228 7.67 -4.93 -13.11
C VAL A 228 8.85 -4.95 -12.15
N GLU A 229 9.60 -6.03 -12.18
CA GLU A 229 10.88 -6.14 -11.50
C GLU A 229 11.98 -6.54 -12.47
N LEU A 230 13.10 -5.82 -12.43
CA LEU A 230 14.31 -6.09 -13.19
C LEU A 230 15.48 -6.33 -12.24
N ASN A 231 16.22 -7.40 -12.52
CA ASN A 231 17.54 -7.64 -11.95
C ASN A 231 18.57 -7.64 -13.08
N ALA A 232 19.59 -6.79 -12.97
CA ALA A 232 20.73 -6.81 -13.87
C ALA A 232 21.92 -7.50 -13.21
N LYS A 233 22.64 -8.32 -14.00
CA LYS A 233 23.91 -8.90 -13.60
C LYS A 233 25.00 -8.59 -14.62
N SER A 234 26.23 -8.42 -14.13
CA SER A 234 27.41 -8.36 -14.99
C SER A 234 27.65 -9.68 -15.72
N ALA A 235 28.48 -9.69 -16.76
CA ALA A 235 28.75 -10.88 -17.58
C ALA A 235 29.33 -12.05 -16.75
N ASP A 236 30.18 -11.75 -15.77
CA ASP A 236 30.76 -12.68 -14.80
C ASP A 236 29.79 -13.13 -13.68
N LEU A 237 28.62 -12.50 -13.58
CA LEU A 237 27.59 -12.70 -12.54
C LEU A 237 27.99 -12.23 -11.13
N GLU A 238 29.13 -11.57 -10.97
CA GLU A 238 29.64 -11.17 -9.65
C GLU A 238 28.94 -9.92 -9.11
N ARG A 239 28.39 -9.07 -10.01
CA ARG A 239 27.72 -7.84 -9.64
C ARG A 239 26.26 -7.92 -10.04
N SER A 240 25.40 -7.41 -9.16
CA SER A 240 23.95 -7.37 -9.38
C SER A 240 23.36 -6.04 -8.92
N ALA A 241 22.23 -5.69 -9.51
CA ALA A 241 21.41 -4.54 -9.11
C ALA A 241 19.95 -4.84 -9.39
N TRP A 242 19.06 -4.26 -8.60
CA TRP A 242 17.61 -4.42 -8.70
C TRP A 242 16.93 -3.07 -8.97
N ALA A 243 15.86 -3.08 -9.76
CA ALA A 243 14.92 -1.98 -9.92
C ALA A 243 13.51 -2.54 -10.13
N GLY A 244 12.50 -1.81 -9.67
CA GLY A 244 11.10 -2.16 -9.86
C GLY A 244 10.22 -0.92 -10.03
N ALA A 245 9.05 -1.12 -10.64
CA ALA A 245 8.02 -0.10 -10.76
C ALA A 245 6.64 -0.72 -10.57
N ALA A 246 5.77 -0.02 -9.84
CA ALA A 246 4.34 -0.30 -9.77
C ALA A 246 3.64 0.47 -10.90
N THR A 247 2.56 -0.09 -11.43
CA THR A 247 1.78 0.49 -12.52
C THR A 247 0.34 0.04 -12.46
N ARG A 248 -0.55 0.74 -13.17
CA ARG A 248 -1.94 0.30 -13.34
C ARG A 248 -2.18 -0.44 -14.65
N ASP A 249 -1.44 -0.12 -15.70
CA ASP A 249 -1.73 -0.58 -17.07
C ASP A 249 -0.51 -0.64 -18.00
N PHE A 250 0.69 -0.49 -17.45
CA PHE A 250 1.97 -0.49 -18.17
C PHE A 250 2.19 0.67 -19.16
N THR A 251 1.32 1.68 -19.20
CA THR A 251 1.51 2.85 -20.08
C THR A 251 2.55 3.83 -19.54
N ASP A 252 2.85 3.76 -18.24
CA ASP A 252 3.77 4.63 -17.49
C ASP A 252 5.12 3.96 -17.17
N VAL A 253 5.38 2.73 -17.65
CA VAL A 253 6.61 2.00 -17.33
C VAL A 253 7.70 2.25 -18.37
N ASP A 254 8.73 2.98 -18.00
CA ASP A 254 9.97 3.14 -18.79
C ASP A 254 10.98 2.02 -18.48
N VAL A 255 10.80 0.86 -19.11
CA VAL A 255 11.70 -0.30 -18.94
C VAL A 255 13.13 -0.02 -19.43
N ALA A 256 13.30 0.85 -20.41
CA ALA A 256 14.62 1.23 -20.91
C ALA A 256 15.36 2.11 -19.91
N GLY A 257 14.67 3.08 -19.30
CA GLY A 257 15.19 3.90 -18.22
C GLY A 257 15.55 3.07 -16.98
N LEU A 258 14.69 2.12 -16.57
CA LEU A 258 15.01 1.18 -15.49
C LEU A 258 16.30 0.41 -15.78
N ALA A 259 16.44 -0.14 -16.99
CA ALA A 259 17.64 -0.89 -17.39
C ALA A 259 18.90 -0.01 -17.48
N ALA A 260 18.77 1.25 -17.87
CA ALA A 260 19.86 2.22 -17.88
C ALA A 260 20.36 2.51 -16.46
N GLY A 261 19.46 2.78 -15.51
CA GLY A 261 19.82 2.98 -14.11
C GLY A 261 20.47 1.73 -13.48
N LEU A 262 20.02 0.53 -13.85
CA LEU A 262 20.69 -0.71 -13.43
C LEU A 262 22.10 -0.85 -14.02
N ALA A 263 22.29 -0.43 -15.27
CA ALA A 263 23.61 -0.44 -15.90
C ALA A 263 24.59 0.46 -15.17
N GLU A 264 24.16 1.67 -14.81
CA GLU A 264 24.94 2.61 -14.01
C GLU A 264 25.32 2.04 -12.65
N ARG A 265 24.37 1.41 -11.94
CA ARG A 265 24.64 0.75 -10.65
C ARG A 265 25.65 -0.40 -10.77
N LEU A 266 25.61 -1.18 -11.85
CA LEU A 266 26.65 -2.19 -12.13
C LEU A 266 28.02 -1.55 -12.41
N ASP A 267 28.04 -0.36 -13.01
CA ASP A 267 29.28 0.39 -13.24
C ASP A 267 29.85 0.94 -11.93
N TRP A 268 29.05 1.49 -11.04
CA TRP A 268 29.46 1.86 -9.68
C TRP A 268 30.07 0.67 -8.93
N ALA A 269 29.47 -0.53 -9.09
CA ALA A 269 29.93 -1.75 -8.42
C ALA A 269 31.23 -2.35 -8.98
N LYS A 270 31.86 -1.73 -10.00
CA LYS A 270 33.21 -2.12 -10.45
C LYS A 270 34.28 -1.87 -9.40
N ARG A 271 34.06 -0.88 -8.53
CA ARG A 271 34.90 -0.58 -7.38
C ARG A 271 34.20 -1.01 -6.11
N THR A 272 34.81 -1.89 -5.34
CA THR A 272 34.31 -2.34 -4.05
C THR A 272 35.11 -1.71 -2.91
N ILE A 273 34.40 -1.22 -1.91
CA ILE A 273 34.92 -0.53 -0.73
C ILE A 273 34.45 -1.31 0.50
N SER A 274 35.35 -1.67 1.40
CA SER A 274 35.01 -2.30 2.66
C SER A 274 34.83 -1.24 3.75
N LEU A 275 33.65 -1.25 4.38
CA LEU A 275 33.37 -0.41 5.53
C LEU A 275 33.00 -1.28 6.75
N PRO A 276 33.40 -0.88 7.98
CA PRO A 276 32.99 -1.57 9.19
C PRO A 276 31.49 -1.38 9.46
N ALA A 277 30.94 -2.21 10.35
CA ALA A 277 29.64 -1.93 10.95
C ALA A 277 29.66 -0.59 11.71
N GLY A 278 28.53 0.11 11.73
CA GLY A 278 28.46 1.42 12.37
C GLY A 278 27.21 2.20 12.00
N ARG A 279 27.13 3.44 12.45
CA ARG A 279 26.08 4.37 12.07
C ARG A 279 26.57 5.30 10.97
N TYR A 280 25.80 5.42 9.91
CA TYR A 280 26.16 6.22 8.74
C TYR A 280 25.03 7.18 8.38
N GLU A 281 25.39 8.38 7.95
CA GLU A 281 24.47 9.18 7.15
C GLU A 281 24.08 8.37 5.92
N THR A 282 22.79 8.33 5.59
CA THR A 282 22.29 7.40 4.58
C THR A 282 21.23 8.07 3.73
N LEU A 283 21.37 7.94 2.42
CA LEU A 283 20.35 8.24 1.42
C LEU A 283 19.51 6.97 1.18
N LEU A 284 18.22 7.08 1.41
CA LEU A 284 17.24 6.03 1.09
C LEU A 284 16.43 6.48 -0.12
N PRO A 285 16.52 5.79 -1.25
CA PRO A 285 15.62 6.00 -2.39
C PRO A 285 14.17 5.68 -2.03
N PRO A 286 13.19 6.11 -2.85
CA PRO A 286 11.76 5.89 -2.60
C PRO A 286 11.39 4.44 -2.27
N THR A 287 12.01 3.45 -2.94
CA THR A 287 11.77 2.02 -2.69
C THR A 287 12.14 1.59 -1.27
N ALA A 288 13.30 2.00 -0.77
CA ALA A 288 13.75 1.68 0.58
C ALA A 288 12.92 2.42 1.65
N VAL A 289 12.51 3.66 1.38
CA VAL A 289 11.57 4.41 2.23
C VAL A 289 10.23 3.68 2.29
N SER A 290 9.73 3.21 1.14
CA SER A 290 8.48 2.47 1.05
C SER A 290 8.52 1.18 1.86
N ASP A 291 9.62 0.42 1.80
CA ASP A 291 9.77 -0.81 2.59
C ASP A 291 9.64 -0.54 4.11
N LEU A 292 10.26 0.52 4.60
CA LEU A 292 10.24 0.86 6.03
C LEU A 292 8.90 1.47 6.47
N LEU A 293 8.31 2.37 5.67
CA LEU A 293 7.07 3.06 6.04
C LEU A 293 5.83 2.20 5.83
N THR A 294 5.84 1.25 4.89
CA THR A 294 4.77 0.25 4.79
C THR A 294 4.71 -0.63 6.03
N TYR A 295 5.86 -1.05 6.57
CA TYR A 295 5.89 -1.80 7.82
C TYR A 295 5.41 -0.96 9.02
N LEU A 296 5.82 0.32 9.08
CA LEU A 296 5.31 1.25 10.08
C LEU A 296 3.78 1.37 10.01
N TYR A 297 3.23 1.50 8.80
CA TYR A 297 1.79 1.58 8.57
C TYR A 297 1.07 0.33 9.07
N TRP A 298 1.55 -0.86 8.71
CA TRP A 298 0.96 -2.12 9.17
C TRP A 298 1.04 -2.34 10.69
N SER A 299 1.99 -1.67 11.37
CA SER A 299 2.14 -1.73 12.84
C SER A 299 1.34 -0.67 13.58
N ALA A 300 0.54 0.15 12.86
CA ALA A 300 -0.15 1.30 13.42
C ALA A 300 -1.58 0.98 13.94
N GLY A 301 -1.80 -0.23 14.48
CA GLY A 301 -3.08 -0.65 15.04
C GLY A 301 -3.44 0.09 16.33
N ALA A 302 -4.67 0.63 16.40
CA ALA A 302 -5.15 1.42 17.53
C ALA A 302 -5.35 0.60 18.80
N LYS A 303 -5.93 -0.61 18.68
CA LYS A 303 -6.17 -1.52 19.83
C LYS A 303 -4.84 -1.90 20.49
N GLU A 304 -3.88 -2.35 19.68
CA GLU A 304 -2.57 -2.79 20.15
C GLU A 304 -1.77 -1.63 20.78
N ALA A 305 -1.87 -0.44 20.20
CA ALA A 305 -1.27 0.76 20.75
C ALA A 305 -1.88 1.13 22.13
N ALA A 306 -3.22 1.07 22.27
CA ALA A 306 -3.90 1.35 23.53
C ALA A 306 -3.56 0.32 24.62
N GLU A 307 -3.34 -0.94 24.25
CA GLU A 307 -2.95 -2.05 25.12
C GLU A 307 -1.45 -2.05 25.51
N GLY A 308 -0.66 -1.11 25.03
CA GLY A 308 0.76 -1.01 25.39
C GLY A 308 1.69 -1.92 24.63
N ARG A 309 1.27 -2.45 23.46
CA ARG A 309 1.99 -3.50 22.73
C ARG A 309 2.84 -3.01 21.54
N THR A 310 2.71 -1.75 21.14
CA THR A 310 3.41 -1.21 19.96
C THR A 310 4.21 0.04 20.26
N VAL A 311 5.02 0.48 19.31
CA VAL A 311 5.78 1.75 19.36
C VAL A 311 4.87 2.98 19.51
N PHE A 312 3.59 2.85 19.18
CA PHE A 312 2.59 3.91 19.29
C PHE A 312 1.88 3.93 20.66
N SER A 313 2.27 3.05 21.56
CA SER A 313 1.81 3.03 22.95
C SER A 313 2.48 4.10 23.77
N LYS A 314 1.72 4.72 24.67
CA LYS A 314 2.23 5.72 25.61
C LYS A 314 2.61 5.06 26.94
N PRO A 315 3.78 5.34 27.50
CA PRO A 315 4.10 4.89 28.85
C PRO A 315 3.03 5.33 29.85
N GLY A 316 2.46 4.40 30.59
CA GLY A 316 1.39 4.67 31.56
C GLY A 316 -0.03 4.58 30.99
N GLY A 317 -0.20 4.22 29.73
CA GLY A 317 -1.47 3.94 29.08
C GLY A 317 -1.87 4.94 27.99
N GLY A 318 -2.69 4.47 27.06
CA GLY A 318 -3.13 5.23 25.89
C GLY A 318 -2.13 5.24 24.73
N THR A 319 -2.39 6.09 23.75
CA THR A 319 -1.63 6.14 22.49
C THR A 319 -0.79 7.42 22.37
N ARG A 320 0.20 7.41 21.51
CA ARG A 320 1.08 8.56 21.22
C ARG A 320 0.47 9.54 20.19
N ILE A 321 -0.83 9.45 19.89
CA ILE A 321 -1.50 10.44 19.02
C ILE A 321 -1.24 11.86 19.53
N GLY A 322 -0.89 12.77 18.62
CA GLY A 322 -0.47 14.14 18.91
C GLY A 322 1.03 14.30 19.18
N GLU A 323 1.78 13.22 19.39
CA GLU A 323 3.23 13.32 19.59
C GLU A 323 3.98 13.57 18.29
N ARG A 324 5.01 14.41 18.37
CA ARG A 324 5.87 14.71 17.23
C ARG A 324 6.88 13.58 17.00
N LEU A 325 6.84 13.00 15.82
CA LEU A 325 7.74 11.92 15.39
C LEU A 325 8.89 12.44 14.53
N SER A 326 8.69 13.56 13.81
CA SER A 326 9.70 14.16 12.95
C SER A 326 9.78 15.68 13.14
N ALA A 327 10.99 16.22 13.10
CA ALA A 327 11.21 17.68 13.03
C ALA A 327 10.90 18.24 11.64
N GLN A 328 11.02 17.41 10.60
CA GLN A 328 10.66 17.77 9.23
C GLN A 328 9.13 17.84 9.06
N PRO A 329 8.61 18.75 8.23
CA PRO A 329 7.18 18.88 7.98
C PRO A 329 6.73 17.80 6.98
N VAL A 330 6.59 16.57 7.46
CA VAL A 330 6.26 15.40 6.66
C VAL A 330 4.86 14.89 6.98
N THR A 331 4.17 14.40 5.96
CA THR A 331 2.83 13.81 6.06
C THR A 331 2.85 12.40 5.47
N LEU A 332 2.38 11.43 6.25
CA LEU A 332 2.09 10.07 5.79
C LEU A 332 0.57 9.93 5.72
N SER A 333 0.04 9.62 4.55
CA SER A 333 -1.41 9.61 4.32
C SER A 333 -1.83 8.53 3.34
N SER A 334 -3.13 8.21 3.40
CA SER A 334 -3.81 7.35 2.44
C SER A 334 -5.09 8.04 1.95
N ASP A 335 -5.39 7.89 0.65
CA ASP A 335 -6.63 8.37 0.05
C ASP A 335 -7.11 7.34 -0.99
N PRO A 336 -8.29 6.71 -0.79
CA PRO A 336 -8.81 5.72 -1.74
C PRO A 336 -8.91 6.25 -3.18
N ARG A 337 -8.98 7.58 -3.36
CA ARG A 337 -9.12 8.26 -4.65
C ARG A 337 -7.83 8.91 -5.14
N ALA A 338 -6.69 8.66 -4.48
CA ALA A 338 -5.43 9.26 -4.88
C ALA A 338 -5.10 8.96 -6.35
N PRO A 339 -4.79 9.97 -7.19
CA PRO A 339 -4.44 9.76 -8.59
C PRO A 339 -3.27 8.78 -8.74
N GLY A 340 -3.44 7.76 -9.60
CA GLY A 340 -2.42 6.70 -9.81
C GLY A 340 -2.35 5.64 -8.71
N LEU A 341 -2.89 5.90 -7.51
CA LEU A 341 -2.85 5.00 -6.35
C LEU A 341 -4.26 4.62 -5.86
N ALA A 342 -5.30 4.83 -6.66
CA ALA A 342 -6.68 4.55 -6.26
C ALA A 342 -6.86 3.08 -5.85
N CYS A 343 -7.61 2.87 -4.76
CA CYS A 343 -7.95 1.56 -4.21
C CYS A 343 -9.44 1.53 -3.81
N ALA A 344 -9.91 0.41 -3.24
CA ALA A 344 -11.30 0.27 -2.84
C ALA A 344 -11.74 1.43 -1.91
N PRO A 345 -12.86 2.13 -2.21
CA PRO A 345 -13.31 3.26 -1.42
C PRO A 345 -14.22 2.84 -0.25
N PHE A 346 -14.28 1.57 0.07
CA PHE A 346 -15.06 0.99 1.16
C PHE A 346 -14.31 -0.19 1.79
N VAL A 347 -14.68 -0.53 3.02
CA VAL A 347 -14.07 -1.64 3.76
C VAL A 347 -14.45 -2.97 3.12
N ILE A 348 -13.44 -3.80 2.87
CA ILE A 348 -13.57 -5.21 2.44
C ILE A 348 -12.79 -6.04 3.45
N ALA A 349 -13.50 -6.73 4.34
CA ALA A 349 -12.91 -7.57 5.37
C ALA A 349 -13.37 -9.02 5.21
N HIS A 350 -12.45 -9.89 4.84
CA HIS A 350 -12.70 -11.33 4.71
C HIS A 350 -12.66 -12.07 6.05
N ALA A 351 -12.09 -11.45 7.08
CA ALA A 351 -12.01 -11.97 8.44
C ALA A 351 -11.87 -10.82 9.44
N SER A 352 -12.27 -11.04 10.68
CA SER A 352 -11.98 -10.14 11.78
C SER A 352 -10.56 -10.35 12.32
N GLY A 353 -9.94 -9.28 12.78
CA GLY A 353 -8.62 -9.22 13.37
C GLY A 353 -8.45 -7.98 14.24
N PRO A 354 -7.22 -7.67 14.71
CA PRO A 354 -6.98 -6.50 15.56
C PRO A 354 -7.41 -5.18 14.92
N ASP A 355 -7.17 -5.03 13.61
CA ASP A 355 -7.37 -3.80 12.84
C ASP A 355 -8.49 -3.88 11.79
N SER A 356 -9.21 -5.01 11.75
CA SER A 356 -10.29 -5.26 10.80
C SER A 356 -11.47 -5.96 11.45
N SER A 357 -12.68 -5.73 10.94
CA SER A 357 -13.90 -6.38 11.40
C SER A 357 -14.79 -6.77 10.22
N VAL A 358 -15.30 -7.99 10.22
CA VAL A 358 -16.28 -8.43 9.22
C VAL A 358 -17.59 -7.64 9.31
N PHE A 359 -17.89 -7.05 10.45
CA PHE A 359 -19.06 -6.19 10.65
C PHE A 359 -18.89 -4.81 10.01
N ASP A 360 -17.66 -4.40 9.69
CA ASP A 360 -17.35 -3.13 9.05
C ASP A 360 -17.45 -3.16 7.52
N ASN A 361 -17.72 -4.32 6.94
CA ASN A 361 -17.86 -4.46 5.49
C ASN A 361 -18.84 -3.46 4.89
N GLY A 362 -18.39 -2.77 3.83
CA GLY A 362 -19.19 -1.77 3.13
C GLY A 362 -19.14 -0.36 3.74
N LEU A 363 -18.49 -0.15 4.88
CA LEU A 363 -18.28 1.22 5.40
C LEU A 363 -17.40 2.03 4.44
N PRO A 364 -17.74 3.31 4.18
CA PRO A 364 -16.96 4.14 3.27
C PRO A 364 -15.59 4.48 3.87
N LEU A 365 -14.57 4.52 3.01
CA LEU A 365 -13.24 5.00 3.34
C LEU A 365 -13.06 6.46 2.91
N SER A 366 -12.34 7.23 3.72
CA SER A 366 -12.03 8.64 3.47
C SER A 366 -10.54 8.88 3.59
N ALA A 367 -10.03 9.90 2.90
CA ALA A 367 -8.63 10.30 3.01
C ALA A 367 -8.24 10.50 4.48
N THR A 368 -7.16 9.85 4.90
CA THR A 368 -6.67 9.83 6.28
C THR A 368 -5.19 10.19 6.32
N SER A 369 -4.82 11.11 7.20
CA SER A 369 -3.42 11.39 7.52
C SER A 369 -3.02 10.62 8.79
N TRP A 370 -2.09 9.70 8.64
CA TRP A 370 -1.52 8.90 9.74
C TRP A 370 -0.48 9.70 10.52
N ILE A 371 0.35 10.42 9.79
CA ILE A 371 1.27 11.44 10.32
C ILE A 371 0.94 12.74 9.58
N SER A 372 0.76 13.83 10.30
CA SER A 372 0.48 15.16 9.75
C SER A 372 1.53 16.14 10.25
N GLU A 373 2.24 16.79 9.30
CA GLU A 373 3.29 17.78 9.61
C GLU A 373 4.28 17.29 10.69
N GLY A 374 4.66 16.01 10.62
CA GLY A 374 5.60 15.36 11.51
C GLY A 374 5.01 14.84 12.83
N SER A 375 3.72 14.98 13.10
CA SER A 375 3.07 14.48 14.32
C SER A 375 2.14 13.29 14.01
N LEU A 376 2.10 12.30 14.89
CA LEU A 376 1.18 11.16 14.79
C LEU A 376 -0.27 11.67 14.88
N ALA A 377 -1.07 11.47 13.83
CA ALA A 377 -2.40 12.04 13.73
C ALA A 377 -3.51 10.99 13.85
N ALA A 378 -3.30 9.78 13.34
CA ALA A 378 -4.27 8.69 13.40
C ALA A 378 -3.58 7.33 13.53
N LEU A 379 -4.34 6.34 13.97
CA LEU A 379 -3.96 4.92 14.00
C LEU A 379 -5.04 4.11 13.30
N ILE A 380 -4.68 2.97 12.72
CA ILE A 380 -5.62 2.09 12.03
C ILE A 380 -6.61 1.51 13.03
N SER A 381 -7.91 1.64 12.74
CA SER A 381 -8.94 1.12 13.62
C SER A 381 -10.19 0.65 12.88
N SER A 382 -10.73 -0.50 13.29
CA SER A 382 -12.13 -0.88 13.08
C SER A 382 -13.04 -0.09 14.03
N ARG A 383 -14.37 -0.20 13.90
CA ARG A 383 -15.29 0.38 14.88
C ARG A 383 -15.02 -0.14 16.30
N HIS A 384 -14.80 -1.44 16.42
CA HIS A 384 -14.48 -2.07 17.71
C HIS A 384 -13.16 -1.54 18.29
N SER A 385 -12.07 -1.59 17.54
CA SER A 385 -10.77 -1.17 18.06
C SER A 385 -10.70 0.34 18.32
N ALA A 386 -11.44 1.14 17.58
CA ALA A 386 -11.62 2.57 17.86
C ALA A 386 -12.31 2.82 19.21
N GLU A 387 -13.39 2.06 19.51
CA GLU A 387 -14.08 2.14 20.80
C GLU A 387 -13.17 1.74 21.97
N VAL A 388 -12.44 0.63 21.82
CA VAL A 388 -11.47 0.16 22.83
C VAL A 388 -10.38 1.19 23.09
N ALA A 389 -9.88 1.82 22.05
CA ALA A 389 -8.81 2.82 22.14
C ALA A 389 -9.31 4.23 22.49
N GLY A 390 -10.63 4.48 22.44
CA GLY A 390 -11.21 5.81 22.61
C GLY A 390 -10.85 6.79 21.49
N LEU A 391 -10.70 6.30 20.26
CA LEU A 391 -10.24 7.02 19.08
C LEU A 391 -11.33 7.08 17.99
N PRO A 392 -11.21 8.00 17.03
CA PRO A 392 -12.02 7.95 15.81
C PRO A 392 -11.83 6.66 15.03
N VAL A 393 -12.86 6.25 14.27
CA VAL A 393 -12.77 5.11 13.36
C VAL A 393 -11.99 5.51 12.12
N THR A 394 -10.87 4.84 11.88
CA THR A 394 -9.94 5.08 10.77
C THR A 394 -9.49 3.74 10.18
N PRO A 395 -10.33 3.09 9.34
CA PRO A 395 -9.99 1.79 8.77
C PRO A 395 -8.75 1.86 7.87
N ALA A 396 -8.08 0.73 7.71
CA ALA A 396 -6.95 0.61 6.81
C ALA A 396 -7.35 0.94 5.35
N ILE A 397 -6.46 1.62 4.64
CA ILE A 397 -6.62 2.00 3.23
C ILE A 397 -5.44 1.42 2.46
N ASP A 398 -5.70 0.80 1.32
CA ASP A 398 -4.71 0.00 0.58
C ASP A 398 -3.84 0.86 -0.36
N ASN A 399 -3.44 2.04 0.09
CA ASN A 399 -2.39 2.87 -0.52
C ASN A 399 -1.69 3.73 0.53
N LEU A 400 -0.52 4.26 0.19
CA LEU A 400 0.27 5.05 1.12
C LEU A 400 1.11 6.11 0.39
N THR A 401 0.99 7.35 0.83
CA THR A 401 1.79 8.48 0.32
C THR A 401 2.56 9.11 1.45
N PHE A 402 3.87 9.29 1.28
CA PHE A 402 4.70 10.07 2.17
C PHE A 402 5.23 11.29 1.42
N ALA A 403 5.06 12.47 1.99
CA ALA A 403 5.41 13.73 1.33
C ALA A 403 5.88 14.76 2.33
N THR A 404 6.61 15.78 1.85
CA THR A 404 6.95 16.98 2.62
C THR A 404 6.20 18.18 2.10
N SER A 405 5.83 19.12 2.99
CA SER A 405 5.29 20.42 2.62
C SER A 405 6.40 21.48 2.33
N ALA A 406 7.68 21.09 2.39
CA ALA A 406 8.78 21.97 2.03
C ALA A 406 8.70 22.44 0.57
N ALA A 407 9.06 23.69 0.32
CA ALA A 407 9.10 24.24 -1.04
C ALA A 407 10.23 23.61 -1.87
N ALA A 408 9.93 23.19 -3.11
CA ALA A 408 10.89 22.63 -4.07
C ALA A 408 11.77 21.48 -3.49
N PRO A 409 11.17 20.36 -3.08
CA PRO A 409 11.93 19.22 -2.57
C PRO A 409 12.83 18.65 -3.68
N PRO A 410 14.10 18.29 -3.37
CA PRO A 410 15.07 17.84 -4.36
C PRO A 410 14.76 16.44 -4.90
N ALA A 411 15.24 16.12 -6.09
CA ALA A 411 15.31 14.76 -6.59
C ALA A 411 16.46 13.99 -5.91
N LEU A 412 16.49 12.65 -6.05
CA LEU A 412 17.56 11.83 -5.46
C LEU A 412 18.94 12.21 -5.98
N GLU A 413 19.04 12.52 -7.24
CA GLU A 413 20.30 12.95 -7.91
C GLU A 413 20.83 14.26 -7.31
N ASP A 414 19.95 15.23 -7.03
CA ASP A 414 20.33 16.49 -6.38
C ASP A 414 20.79 16.26 -4.94
N MET A 415 20.13 15.32 -4.23
CA MET A 415 20.52 14.92 -2.88
C MET A 415 21.89 14.24 -2.87
N ILE A 416 22.19 13.38 -3.85
CA ILE A 416 23.51 12.78 -4.03
C ILE A 416 24.55 13.88 -4.29
N ALA A 417 24.29 14.77 -5.24
CA ALA A 417 25.20 15.84 -5.63
C ALA A 417 25.54 16.82 -4.48
N SER A 418 24.61 17.00 -3.52
CA SER A 418 24.81 17.85 -2.34
C SER A 418 25.42 17.12 -1.14
N THR A 419 25.68 15.81 -1.23
CA THR A 419 26.14 14.98 -0.12
C THR A 419 27.66 14.96 -0.02
N GLY A 420 28.21 15.34 1.14
CA GLY A 420 29.65 15.23 1.40
C GLY A 420 30.10 13.77 1.55
N ARG A 421 29.43 13.02 2.45
CA ARG A 421 29.68 11.59 2.61
C ARG A 421 28.48 10.87 3.21
N ALA A 422 27.94 9.85 2.51
CA ALA A 422 26.84 9.01 2.97
C ALA A 422 26.86 7.64 2.31
N LEU A 423 26.05 6.73 2.83
CA LEU A 423 25.67 5.50 2.12
C LEU A 423 24.40 5.73 1.30
N LEU A 424 24.35 5.22 0.08
CA LEU A 424 23.15 5.12 -0.72
C LEU A 424 22.67 3.67 -0.66
N LEU A 425 21.46 3.42 -0.11
CA LEU A 425 20.86 2.10 0.07
C LEU A 425 19.72 1.91 -0.91
N THR A 426 19.95 1.28 -2.04
CA THR A 426 18.94 1.11 -3.09
C THR A 426 18.04 -0.12 -2.91
N CYS A 427 18.39 -1.05 -2.01
CA CYS A 427 17.64 -2.28 -1.81
C CYS A 427 17.75 -2.76 -0.37
N LEU A 428 16.62 -2.95 0.28
CA LEU A 428 16.48 -3.60 1.59
C LEU A 428 15.86 -5.00 1.39
N TRP A 429 16.21 -5.94 2.28
CA TRP A 429 15.84 -7.34 2.12
C TRP A 429 15.66 -8.04 3.46
N TYR A 430 14.78 -9.05 3.51
CA TYR A 430 14.52 -9.86 4.72
C TYR A 430 14.20 -9.01 5.96
N ILE A 431 13.31 -8.03 5.78
CA ILE A 431 12.88 -7.16 6.88
C ILE A 431 12.01 -7.96 7.85
N ARG A 432 12.37 -7.96 9.14
CA ARG A 432 11.63 -8.64 10.21
C ARG A 432 11.61 -7.76 11.44
N GLU A 433 10.49 -7.78 12.14
CA GLU A 433 10.35 -7.13 13.43
C GLU A 433 11.12 -7.91 14.51
N VAL A 434 11.85 -7.18 15.33
CA VAL A 434 12.61 -7.70 16.48
C VAL A 434 11.90 -7.32 17.78
N ASP A 435 11.39 -6.09 17.84
CA ASP A 435 10.72 -5.55 19.02
C ASP A 435 9.57 -4.61 18.60
N PRO A 436 8.31 -4.98 18.85
CA PRO A 436 7.15 -4.17 18.49
C PRO A 436 7.06 -2.88 19.32
N GLN A 437 7.57 -2.84 20.55
CA GLN A 437 7.46 -1.66 21.40
C GLN A 437 8.35 -0.50 20.95
N THR A 438 9.39 -0.79 20.21
CA THR A 438 10.25 0.22 19.56
C THR A 438 10.12 0.21 18.04
N LEU A 439 9.36 -0.74 17.50
CA LEU A 439 9.32 -1.08 16.09
C LEU A 439 10.74 -1.25 15.53
N LEU A 440 11.58 -2.00 16.27
CA LEU A 440 12.91 -2.31 15.81
C LEU A 440 12.83 -3.37 14.73
N LEU A 441 13.22 -3.00 13.52
CA LEU A 441 13.32 -3.89 12.38
C LEU A 441 14.77 -4.31 12.18
N THR A 442 14.99 -5.59 11.85
CA THR A 442 16.25 -6.09 11.31
C THR A 442 16.07 -6.49 9.85
N GLY A 443 17.10 -6.34 9.06
CA GLY A 443 17.09 -6.78 7.67
C GLY A 443 18.51 -6.84 7.10
N LEU A 444 18.59 -7.14 5.81
CA LEU A 444 19.86 -7.18 5.07
C LEU A 444 19.85 -6.08 4.00
N THR A 445 21.01 -5.51 3.74
CA THR A 445 21.27 -4.80 2.49
C THR A 445 21.75 -5.82 1.46
N ARG A 446 21.32 -5.68 0.21
CA ARG A 446 21.72 -6.54 -0.89
C ARG A 446 21.56 -5.79 -2.21
N ASP A 447 22.43 -6.10 -3.19
CA ASP A 447 22.32 -5.59 -4.55
C ASP A 447 22.26 -4.04 -4.68
N GLY A 448 22.85 -3.29 -3.73
CA GLY A 448 22.74 -1.85 -3.81
C GLY A 448 23.12 -1.03 -2.58
N VAL A 449 24.28 -1.30 -2.00
CA VAL A 449 24.93 -0.39 -1.05
C VAL A 449 26.05 0.33 -1.77
N TYR A 450 25.99 1.64 -1.83
CA TYR A 450 27.01 2.46 -2.48
C TYR A 450 27.51 3.54 -1.52
N LEU A 451 28.79 3.92 -1.67
CA LEU A 451 29.37 5.06 -0.97
C LEU A 451 29.25 6.31 -1.86
N VAL A 452 28.71 7.36 -1.30
CA VAL A 452 28.70 8.71 -1.87
C VAL A 452 29.77 9.51 -1.15
N GLU A 453 30.68 10.15 -1.91
CA GLU A 453 31.67 11.10 -1.41
C GLU A 453 31.73 12.32 -2.35
N ASP A 454 31.71 13.52 -1.78
CA ASP A 454 31.81 14.79 -2.48
C ASP A 454 30.85 14.95 -3.68
N GLY A 455 29.61 14.46 -3.52
CA GLY A 455 28.55 14.56 -4.52
C GLY A 455 28.57 13.46 -5.59
N GLU A 456 29.43 12.46 -5.49
CA GLU A 456 29.58 11.39 -6.48
C GLU A 456 29.47 10.00 -5.82
N VAL A 457 28.90 9.03 -6.55
CA VAL A 457 28.92 7.62 -6.12
C VAL A 457 30.29 7.03 -6.48
N VAL A 458 31.10 6.75 -5.45
CA VAL A 458 32.51 6.33 -5.64
C VAL A 458 32.70 4.81 -5.71
N GLY A 459 31.72 4.00 -5.36
CA GLY A 459 31.78 2.54 -5.47
C GLY A 459 30.75 1.80 -4.63
N ALA A 460 30.65 0.50 -4.83
CA ALA A 460 29.82 -0.37 -4.00
C ALA A 460 30.52 -0.65 -2.66
N VAL A 461 29.70 -0.82 -1.62
CA VAL A 461 30.15 -1.19 -0.27
C VAL A 461 29.69 -2.63 0.02
N ASN A 462 30.39 -3.31 0.92
CA ASN A 462 29.99 -4.60 1.42
C ASN A 462 28.57 -4.58 2.00
N ASN A 463 27.89 -5.71 1.98
CA ASN A 463 26.55 -5.82 2.54
C ASN A 463 26.58 -5.79 4.08
N PHE A 464 25.47 -5.31 4.64
CA PHE A 464 25.25 -5.21 6.07
C PHE A 464 23.97 -5.92 6.49
N ARG A 465 23.90 -6.31 7.74
CA ARG A 465 22.66 -6.38 8.49
C ARG A 465 22.38 -4.98 9.05
N PHE A 466 21.18 -4.49 8.91
CA PHE A 466 20.74 -3.28 9.58
C PHE A 466 19.78 -3.62 10.73
N ASN A 467 19.77 -2.77 11.75
CA ASN A 467 18.79 -2.78 12.82
C ASN A 467 18.29 -1.34 12.99
N GLU A 468 17.08 -1.07 12.52
CA GLU A 468 16.56 0.29 12.46
C GLU A 468 15.06 0.35 12.82
N SER A 469 14.64 1.43 13.47
CA SER A 469 13.23 1.70 13.73
C SER A 469 12.74 2.76 12.74
N PRO A 470 11.66 2.50 11.95
CA PRO A 470 11.08 3.51 11.08
C PRO A 470 10.63 4.76 11.84
N VAL A 471 10.11 4.62 13.08
CA VAL A 471 9.77 5.77 13.93
C VAL A 471 11.03 6.52 14.36
N GLY A 472 12.08 5.80 14.75
CA GLY A 472 13.39 6.40 15.07
C GLY A 472 14.03 7.07 13.84
N MET A 473 13.84 6.52 12.65
CA MET A 473 14.27 7.11 11.38
C MET A 473 13.58 8.45 11.12
N LEU A 474 12.26 8.55 11.32
CA LEU A 474 11.52 9.81 11.16
C LEU A 474 12.06 10.92 12.05
N GLY A 475 12.50 10.61 13.27
CA GLY A 475 13.12 11.57 14.18
C GLY A 475 14.51 12.06 13.77
N ARG A 476 15.16 11.39 12.79
CA ARG A 476 16.51 11.69 12.32
C ARG A 476 16.56 12.04 10.83
N LEU A 477 15.41 12.41 10.25
CA LEU A 477 15.35 12.92 8.89
C LEU A 477 16.08 14.26 8.80
N VAL A 478 17.08 14.33 7.94
CA VAL A 478 17.84 15.53 7.63
C VAL A 478 17.22 16.28 6.45
N GLU A 479 16.84 15.52 5.42
CA GLU A 479 16.30 16.05 4.17
C GLU A 479 15.26 15.08 3.59
N VAL A 480 14.23 15.64 2.94
CA VAL A 480 13.15 14.89 2.30
C VAL A 480 12.97 15.42 0.89
N GLY A 481 13.07 14.54 -0.09
CA GLY A 481 13.00 14.89 -1.50
C GLY A 481 11.58 14.90 -2.07
N ALA A 482 11.51 14.93 -3.40
CA ALA A 482 10.25 14.92 -4.15
C ALA A 482 9.59 13.53 -4.10
N THR A 483 8.31 13.49 -3.78
CA THR A 483 7.52 12.25 -3.75
C THR A 483 7.26 11.74 -5.16
N VAL A 484 7.52 10.47 -5.39
CA VAL A 484 7.28 9.78 -6.67
C VAL A 484 6.58 8.44 -6.44
N PRO A 485 5.76 7.96 -7.40
CA PRO A 485 5.22 6.60 -7.37
C PRO A 485 6.37 5.58 -7.24
N THR A 486 6.18 4.57 -6.40
CA THR A 486 7.24 3.62 -6.11
C THR A 486 6.71 2.22 -5.81
N LEU A 487 7.54 1.21 -6.08
CA LEU A 487 7.30 -0.16 -5.67
C LEU A 487 8.19 -0.47 -4.45
N PRO A 488 7.63 -0.85 -3.29
CA PRO A 488 8.45 -1.39 -2.21
C PRO A 488 9.12 -2.70 -2.67
N ARG A 489 10.38 -2.89 -2.32
CA ARG A 489 11.12 -4.08 -2.77
C ARG A 489 10.72 -5.34 -1.99
N GLU A 490 10.63 -5.23 -0.69
CA GLU A 490 10.31 -6.36 0.20
C GLU A 490 8.80 -6.69 0.18
N TRP A 491 7.95 -5.67 0.04
CA TRP A 491 6.50 -5.80 0.19
C TRP A 491 5.72 -5.71 -1.12
N GLY A 492 6.39 -5.68 -2.28
CA GLY A 492 5.75 -5.49 -3.58
C GLY A 492 4.68 -6.52 -3.95
N ASP A 493 4.73 -7.73 -3.36
CA ASP A 493 3.70 -8.77 -3.50
C ASP A 493 2.41 -8.43 -2.73
N TYR A 494 2.50 -7.60 -1.69
CA TYR A 494 1.41 -7.36 -0.73
C TYR A 494 0.93 -5.92 -0.74
N PHE A 495 1.80 -4.96 -1.08
CA PHE A 495 1.49 -3.54 -1.03
C PHE A 495 2.26 -2.79 -2.12
N ASN A 496 1.58 -2.46 -3.23
CA ASN A 496 2.20 -1.88 -4.42
C ASN A 496 1.62 -0.52 -4.83
N ARG A 497 0.76 0.06 -4.03
CA ARG A 497 0.19 1.39 -4.25
C ARG A 497 0.82 2.40 -3.30
N ALA A 498 2.07 2.76 -3.57
CA ALA A 498 2.82 3.69 -2.76
C ALA A 498 3.43 4.83 -3.57
N ALA A 499 3.55 6.00 -2.95
CA ALA A 499 4.34 7.12 -3.44
C ALA A 499 5.19 7.67 -2.30
N MET A 500 6.51 7.68 -2.50
CA MET A 500 7.48 8.04 -1.47
C MET A 500 8.55 8.99 -2.02
N PRO A 501 9.11 9.88 -1.20
CA PRO A 501 10.30 10.66 -1.54
C PRO A 501 11.57 9.86 -1.27
N PRO A 502 12.71 10.21 -1.87
CA PRO A 502 14.00 9.89 -1.29
C PRO A 502 14.20 10.66 0.01
N VAL A 503 14.93 10.08 0.98
CA VAL A 503 15.23 10.77 2.24
C VAL A 503 16.71 10.63 2.60
N ARG A 504 17.25 11.64 3.33
CA ARG A 504 18.55 11.58 3.99
C ARG A 504 18.33 11.42 5.49
N VAL A 505 18.95 10.40 6.06
CA VAL A 505 18.80 10.03 7.47
C VAL A 505 20.14 10.05 8.16
N GLU A 506 20.21 10.73 9.30
CA GLU A 506 21.40 10.70 10.14
C GLU A 506 21.52 9.39 10.90
N GLY A 507 22.70 8.78 10.87
CA GLY A 507 23.07 7.66 11.73
C GLY A 507 22.24 6.39 11.55
N PHE A 508 21.89 6.01 10.32
CA PHE A 508 21.26 4.72 10.01
C PHE A 508 22.17 3.58 10.47
N ASN A 509 21.61 2.59 11.16
CA ASN A 509 22.38 1.60 11.91
C ASN A 509 22.70 0.34 11.09
N MET A 510 23.91 0.24 10.56
CA MET A 510 24.50 -0.96 10.00
C MET A 510 25.10 -1.82 11.13
N SER A 511 24.29 -2.71 11.71
CA SER A 511 24.58 -3.41 12.97
C SER A 511 25.71 -4.45 12.85
N SER A 512 25.89 -5.06 11.68
CA SER A 512 26.99 -5.98 11.41
C SER A 512 27.27 -6.08 9.91
N VAL A 513 28.49 -6.46 9.54
CA VAL A 513 28.84 -6.80 8.16
C VAL A 513 28.18 -8.14 7.81
N SER A 514 27.48 -8.21 6.68
CA SER A 514 26.89 -9.45 6.17
C SER A 514 27.85 -10.15 5.20
N GLN A 515 27.95 -11.47 5.33
CA GLN A 515 28.68 -12.29 4.37
C GLN A 515 27.78 -12.79 3.22
N ALA A 516 26.51 -12.37 3.19
CA ALA A 516 25.61 -12.69 2.09
C ALA A 516 26.07 -11.96 0.82
N SER A 517 26.44 -12.71 -0.19
CA SER A 517 26.83 -12.26 -1.53
C SER A 517 25.64 -12.37 -2.49
#